data_a1286dd17b6501e99c0df7fa03a4d75b
#
_entry.id   a1286dd17b6501e99c0df7fa03a4d75b
#
_cell.length_a   1.000
_cell.length_b   1.000
_cell.length_c   1.000
_cell.angle_alpha   90.00
_cell.angle_beta   90.00
_cell.angle_gamma   90.00
#
_symmetry.space_group_name_H-M   'P 1'
#
loop_
_entity.id
_entity.type
_entity.pdbx_description
1 polymer ?
#
loop_
_entity_poly.entity_id
_entity_poly.type
_entity_poly.pdbx_seq_one_letter_code
_entity_poly.pdbx_strand_id
1 'polypeptide(L)' 'MEGGKGMKKLNKDEKRILKEDIQGLQYLVKMYSKEGKFSKAADCQKELDEIKLKLKEGK' A
#
# COMPACT_ATOMS: atom_id res chain seq x y z
N MET A 1 11.87 6.21 -25.32
CA MET A 1 11.49 6.16 -24.85
C MET A 1 11.01 6.06 -24.18
N GLU A 2 10.88 5.76 -24.09
CA GLU A 2 10.44 5.64 -23.51
C GLU A 2 9.80 5.87 -22.83
N GLY A 3 9.69 5.77 -22.95
CA GLY A 3 9.13 5.97 -22.42
C GLY A 3 8.65 6.23 -21.79
N GLY A 4 8.53 6.16 -21.78
CA GLY A 4 8.02 6.35 -21.15
C GLY A 4 7.70 6.81 -20.80
N LYS A 5 7.52 6.89 -20.91
CA LYS A 5 7.03 7.53 -20.48
C LYS A 5 6.29 7.76 -19.51
N GLY A 6 6.18 8.20 -19.40
CA GLY A 6 5.44 8.77 -18.39
C GLY A 6 4.55 7.86 -17.66
N MET A 7 3.82 7.16 -18.35
CA MET A 7 2.92 6.20 -17.76
C MET A 7 3.66 4.97 -17.37
N LYS A 8 3.70 4.74 -16.11
CA LYS A 8 4.32 3.53 -15.63
C LYS A 8 3.26 2.54 -15.23
N LYS A 9 3.28 1.43 -15.89
CA LYS A 9 2.46 0.32 -15.45
C LYS A 9 3.26 -0.53 -14.50
N LEU A 10 2.63 -0.92 -13.42
CA LEU A 10 3.26 -1.81 -12.48
C LEU A 10 3.35 -3.20 -13.08
N ASN A 11 4.50 -3.84 -12.98
CA ASN A 11 4.62 -5.21 -13.44
C ASN A 11 4.06 -6.16 -12.38
N LYS A 12 4.04 -7.44 -12.69
CA LYS A 12 3.43 -8.41 -11.80
C LYS A 12 4.13 -8.47 -10.45
N ASP A 13 5.45 -8.38 -10.47
CA ASP A 13 6.22 -8.46 -9.24
C ASP A 13 5.93 -7.27 -8.34
N GLU A 14 5.87 -6.09 -8.93
CA GLU A 14 5.57 -4.89 -8.16
C GLU A 14 4.17 -4.95 -7.55
N LYS A 15 3.21 -5.43 -8.34
CA LYS A 15 1.86 -5.55 -7.82
C LYS A 15 1.79 -6.54 -6.66
N ARG A 16 2.52 -7.63 -6.77
CA ARG A 16 2.53 -8.63 -5.70
C ARG A 16 3.15 -8.06 -4.43
N ILE A 17 4.26 -7.34 -4.58
CA ILE A 17 4.91 -6.72 -3.43
C ILE A 17 3.97 -5.74 -2.75
N LEU A 18 3.29 -4.91 -3.54
CA LEU A 18 2.36 -3.95 -2.97
C LEU A 18 1.20 -4.64 -2.27
N LYS A 19 0.70 -5.73 -2.83
CA LYS A 19 -0.38 -6.47 -2.19
C LYS A 19 0.07 -7.08 -0.88
N GLU A 20 1.30 -7.56 -0.82
CA GLU A 20 1.84 -8.11 0.42
C GLU A 20 1.98 -7.02 1.46
N ASP A 21 2.43 -5.83 1.03
CA ASP A 21 2.52 -4.70 1.94
C ASP A 21 1.14 -4.34 2.49
N ILE A 22 0.13 -4.36 1.63
CA ILE A 22 -1.24 -4.08 2.07
C ILE A 22 -1.66 -5.05 3.16
N GLN A 23 -1.40 -6.34 2.95
CA GLN A 23 -1.78 -7.34 3.93
C GLN A 23 -1.07 -7.12 5.25
N GLY A 24 0.22 -6.81 5.19
CA GLY A 24 0.99 -6.54 6.40
C GLY A 24 0.49 -5.32 7.14
N LEU A 25 0.21 -4.26 6.40
CA LEU A 25 -0.30 -3.03 7.01
C LEU A 25 -1.69 -3.22 7.59
N GLN A 26 -2.54 -3.98 6.91
CA GLN A 26 -3.87 -4.29 7.44
C GLN A 26 -3.77 -5.03 8.77
N TYR A 27 -2.84 -5.95 8.84
CA TYR A 27 -2.61 -6.69 10.07
C TYR A 27 -2.17 -5.74 11.19
N LEU A 28 -1.23 -4.84 10.88
CA LEU A 28 -0.73 -3.89 11.86
C LEU A 28 -1.82 -2.94 12.33
N VAL A 29 -2.63 -2.44 11.41
CA VAL A 29 -3.73 -1.57 11.79
C VAL A 29 -4.64 -2.28 12.77
N LYS A 30 -4.96 -3.52 12.47
CA LYS A 30 -5.83 -4.31 13.33
C LYS A 30 -5.21 -4.51 14.71
N MET A 31 -3.93 -4.84 14.74
CA MET A 31 -3.23 -5.07 16.01
C MET A 31 -3.16 -3.82 16.85
N TYR A 32 -2.75 -2.71 16.22
CA TYR A 32 -2.62 -1.45 16.95
C TYR A 32 -3.97 -0.97 17.48
N SER A 33 -5.02 -1.11 16.67
CA SER A 33 -6.36 -0.73 17.11
C SER A 33 -6.79 -1.55 18.31
N LYS A 34 -6.48 -2.83 18.28
CA LYS A 34 -6.83 -3.72 19.37
C LYS A 34 -6.12 -3.35 20.66
N GLU A 35 -4.89 -2.86 20.53
CA GLU A 35 -4.09 -2.47 21.68
C GLU A 35 -4.34 -1.03 22.11
N GLY A 36 -5.18 -0.32 21.38
CA GLY A 36 -5.46 1.06 21.72
C GLY A 36 -4.44 2.05 21.19
N LYS A 37 -3.54 1.59 20.34
CA LYS A 37 -2.50 2.46 19.77
C LYS A 37 -3.01 3.09 18.49
N PHE A 38 -3.95 4.00 18.64
CA PHE A 38 -4.65 4.55 17.49
C PHE A 38 -3.79 5.44 16.62
N SER A 39 -2.81 6.13 17.20
CA SER A 39 -1.90 6.95 16.41
C SER A 39 -1.11 6.10 15.42
N LYS A 40 -0.59 4.98 15.90
CA LYS A 40 0.16 4.08 15.05
C LYS A 40 -0.73 3.41 14.02
N ALA A 41 -1.95 3.06 14.44
CA ALA A 41 -2.91 2.48 13.51
C ALA A 41 -3.23 3.47 12.39
N ALA A 42 -3.37 4.74 12.72
CA ALA A 42 -3.66 5.77 11.72
C ALA A 42 -2.50 5.91 10.74
N ASP A 43 -1.27 5.86 11.25
CA ASP A 43 -0.10 5.94 10.37
C ASP A 43 -0.06 4.78 9.39
N CYS A 44 -0.31 3.58 9.89
CA CYS A 44 -0.35 2.40 9.03
C CYS A 44 -1.48 2.49 8.02
N GLN A 45 -2.63 2.98 8.45
CA GLN A 45 -3.77 3.15 7.55
C GLN A 45 -3.45 4.13 6.44
N LYS A 46 -2.74 5.20 6.77
CA LYS A 46 -2.34 6.18 5.78
C LYS A 46 -1.45 5.56 4.72
N GLU A 47 -0.46 4.79 5.14
CA GLU A 47 0.42 4.11 4.20
C GLU A 47 -0.35 3.11 3.36
N LEU A 48 -1.27 2.41 3.99
CA LEU A 48 -2.11 1.45 3.31
C LEU A 48 -2.91 2.11 2.19
N ASP A 49 -3.49 3.26 2.49
CA ASP A 49 -4.25 3.99 1.49
C ASP A 49 -3.37 4.44 0.33
N GLU A 50 -2.15 4.86 0.63
CA GLU A 50 -1.22 5.29 -0.40
C GLU A 50 -0.85 4.13 -1.32
N ILE A 51 -0.64 2.96 -0.75
CA ILE A 51 -0.31 1.79 -1.54
C ILE A 51 -1.49 1.37 -2.41
N LYS A 52 -2.69 1.40 -1.85
CA LYS A 52 -3.89 1.09 -2.62
C LYS A 52 -4.06 2.05 -3.79
N LEU A 53 -3.74 3.32 -3.55
CA LEU A 53 -3.83 4.31 -4.60
C LEU A 53 -2.83 4.03 -5.71
N LYS A 54 -1.61 3.65 -5.34
CA LYS A 54 -0.60 3.29 -6.33
C LYS A 54 -1.05 2.12 -7.19
N LEU A 55 -1.63 1.10 -6.56
CA LEU A 55 -2.13 -0.04 -7.31
C LEU A 55 -3.22 0.37 -8.28
N LYS A 56 -4.09 1.25 -7.83
CA LYS A 56 -5.19 1.71 -8.66
C LYS A 56 -4.67 2.52 -9.84
N GLU A 57 -3.69 3.39 -9.59
CA GLU A 57 -3.14 4.23 -10.65
C GLU A 57 -2.23 3.45 -11.58
N GLY A 58 -1.66 2.37 -11.09
CA GLY A 58 -0.71 1.58 -11.86
C GLY A 58 -1.34 0.64 -12.85
N LYS A 59 -2.62 0.68 -12.98
CA LYS A 59 -3.29 -0.19 -13.95
C LYS A 59 -2.97 0.18 -15.39
#